data_01c070ddb37256ecbbaa5657a27ddb82
#
_entry.id   01c070ddb37256ecbbaa5657a27ddb82
#
_cell.length_a   1.000
_cell.length_b   1.000
_cell.length_c   1.000
_cell.angle_alpha   90.00
_cell.angle_beta   90.00
_cell.angle_gamma   90.00
#
_symmetry.space_group_name_H-M   'P 1'
#
loop_
_entity.id
_entity.type
_entity.pdbx_description
1 polymer ?
#
loop_
_entity_poly.entity_id
_entity_poly.type
_entity_poly.pdbx_seq_one_letter_code
_entity_poly.pdbx_strand_id
1 'polypeptide(L)'
;MMTRADIAALQSQWSSTRVVVIGAARSGIGAAELLHSAGAAVFVSDKGPIADATKERLQTRGIAFEEGGHSAAASDGAFAVLSPGVPTQAPLVQEYLSRHKEVVSEIELGSWFTQSPIIAITGSNGKTTVSSWVAHVFETAQLPYQLAGNIGKAFSEQLTRELGASTEGSTRKELHWILEVSSFQLDHVHSFSPKVSVILNISADHMDRYNYSIDEYAQAKFRLTEHQGPEQIFIYNYDDQRVRNHAEMLKKQPHAPQLWAFSTREKMDEGAYVQNDQIIFRFNNHEETLMPSYELGLQGQHNLQNGLATALAARACEIKNELIRESLTKFTGVEHRLELVRTLDGVKYINDSKATNVNAVWFALDSIKTPMTLILGGRDKGNDYSELRDQLMEKVHTVIAIGESKDRIQEALEDIVPHLLVADDMRSAVRLAQKQAKRGEVVLLSPACSSFDMFDSYEHRGRVFKECVQHLS
;
A
#
# COMPACT_ATOMS: atom_id res chain seq x y z
N MET A 1 -26.99 0.17 2.74
CA MET A 1 -25.73 -0.01 3.50
C MET A 1 -25.97 -0.97 4.65
N MET A 2 -25.18 -2.03 4.74
CA MET A 2 -25.30 -2.99 5.85
C MET A 2 -24.86 -2.36 7.17
N THR A 3 -25.70 -2.48 8.18
CA THR A 3 -25.36 -2.07 9.56
C THR A 3 -24.65 -3.22 10.29
N ARG A 4 -24.04 -2.95 11.45
CA ARG A 4 -23.46 -4.00 12.32
C ARG A 4 -24.49 -5.06 12.71
N ALA A 5 -25.76 -4.68 12.89
CA ALA A 5 -26.84 -5.62 13.18
C ALA A 5 -27.14 -6.52 11.98
N ASP A 6 -27.14 -5.95 10.76
CA ASP A 6 -27.33 -6.72 9.52
C ASP A 6 -26.20 -7.73 9.31
N ILE A 7 -24.95 -7.33 9.61
CA ILE A 7 -23.77 -8.21 9.53
C ILE A 7 -23.89 -9.36 10.53
N ALA A 8 -24.27 -9.10 11.79
CA ALA A 8 -24.45 -10.14 12.80
C ALA A 8 -25.59 -11.11 12.42
N ALA A 9 -26.69 -10.59 11.86
CA ALA A 9 -27.77 -11.41 11.33
C ALA A 9 -27.32 -12.30 10.16
N LEU A 10 -26.52 -11.73 9.24
CA LEU A 10 -25.95 -12.45 8.11
C LEU A 10 -24.99 -13.55 8.57
N GLN A 11 -24.12 -13.26 9.54
CA GLN A 11 -23.20 -14.25 10.12
C GLN A 11 -23.92 -15.45 10.74
N SER A 12 -25.08 -15.24 11.34
CA SER A 12 -25.88 -16.34 11.89
C SER A 12 -26.53 -17.24 10.81
N GLN A 13 -26.50 -16.81 9.54
CA GLN A 13 -27.15 -17.48 8.40
C GLN A 13 -26.18 -17.92 7.31
N TRP A 14 -24.87 -17.96 7.57
CA TRP A 14 -23.88 -18.32 6.54
C TRP A 14 -24.22 -19.62 5.81
N SER A 15 -24.67 -20.66 6.50
CA SER A 15 -25.01 -21.96 5.90
C SER A 15 -26.14 -21.92 4.87
N SER A 16 -26.95 -20.88 4.86
CA SER A 16 -28.04 -20.67 3.88
C SER A 16 -27.73 -19.49 2.92
N THR A 17 -26.57 -18.84 3.06
CA THR A 17 -26.22 -17.66 2.28
C THR A 17 -25.31 -18.03 1.11
N ARG A 18 -25.76 -17.72 -0.12
CA ARG A 18 -24.93 -17.79 -1.30
C ARG A 18 -24.21 -16.46 -1.51
N VAL A 19 -22.89 -16.50 -1.61
CA VAL A 19 -22.03 -15.32 -1.85
C VAL A 19 -21.26 -15.50 -3.13
N VAL A 20 -21.21 -14.46 -3.96
CA VAL A 20 -20.39 -14.45 -5.17
C VAL A 20 -19.15 -13.61 -4.93
N VAL A 21 -17.99 -14.19 -5.28
CA VAL A 21 -16.70 -13.48 -5.29
C VAL A 21 -16.35 -13.13 -6.73
N ILE A 22 -16.25 -11.85 -7.03
CA ILE A 22 -15.95 -11.34 -8.37
C ILE A 22 -14.46 -11.06 -8.46
N GLY A 23 -13.75 -11.85 -9.29
CA GLY A 23 -12.30 -11.81 -9.46
C GLY A 23 -11.56 -12.84 -8.60
N ALA A 24 -10.80 -13.72 -9.27
CA ALA A 24 -10.07 -14.85 -8.68
C ALA A 24 -8.58 -14.52 -8.40
N ALA A 25 -8.25 -13.26 -8.14
CA ALA A 25 -6.93 -12.86 -7.69
C ALA A 25 -6.78 -13.11 -6.18
N ARG A 26 -5.59 -12.80 -5.62
CA ARG A 26 -5.20 -13.08 -4.22
C ARG A 26 -6.28 -12.72 -3.19
N SER A 27 -6.84 -11.50 -3.25
CA SER A 27 -7.86 -11.03 -2.30
C SER A 27 -9.19 -11.77 -2.48
N GLY A 28 -9.61 -12.02 -3.74
CA GLY A 28 -10.84 -12.76 -4.02
C GLY A 28 -10.78 -14.21 -3.53
N ILE A 29 -9.65 -14.88 -3.75
CA ILE A 29 -9.47 -16.25 -3.25
C ILE A 29 -9.45 -16.30 -1.73
N GLY A 30 -8.75 -15.38 -1.07
CA GLY A 30 -8.77 -15.25 0.39
C GLY A 30 -10.19 -15.05 0.94
N ALA A 31 -10.97 -14.16 0.32
CA ALA A 31 -12.37 -13.91 0.69
C ALA A 31 -13.25 -15.17 0.49
N ALA A 32 -13.06 -15.88 -0.64
CA ALA A 32 -13.80 -17.10 -0.91
C ALA A 32 -13.54 -18.19 0.14
N GLU A 33 -12.28 -18.37 0.52
CA GLU A 33 -11.90 -19.35 1.55
C GLU A 33 -12.41 -18.98 2.94
N LEU A 34 -12.35 -17.69 3.32
CA LEU A 34 -12.88 -17.19 4.58
C LEU A 34 -14.37 -17.44 4.69
N LEU A 35 -15.14 -17.05 3.67
CA LEU A 35 -16.59 -17.28 3.60
C LEU A 35 -16.94 -18.77 3.63
N HIS A 36 -16.23 -19.58 2.86
CA HIS A 36 -16.42 -21.03 2.85
C HIS A 36 -16.15 -21.66 4.22
N SER A 37 -15.08 -21.23 4.90
CA SER A 37 -14.77 -21.71 6.24
C SER A 37 -15.83 -21.30 7.28
N ALA A 38 -16.55 -20.22 7.04
CA ALA A 38 -17.69 -19.78 7.84
C ALA A 38 -19.00 -20.52 7.49
N GLY A 39 -18.98 -21.38 6.47
CA GLY A 39 -20.11 -22.20 6.07
C GLY A 39 -20.97 -21.62 4.94
N ALA A 40 -20.59 -20.48 4.33
CA ALA A 40 -21.32 -19.90 3.21
C ALA A 40 -21.20 -20.75 1.93
N ALA A 41 -22.23 -20.72 1.09
CA ALA A 41 -22.20 -21.27 -0.26
C ALA A 41 -21.48 -20.25 -1.19
N VAL A 42 -20.22 -20.50 -1.50
CA VAL A 42 -19.38 -19.55 -2.27
C VAL A 42 -19.32 -19.94 -3.75
N PHE A 43 -19.44 -18.95 -4.61
CA PHE A 43 -19.19 -19.05 -6.04
C PHE A 43 -18.18 -17.99 -6.49
N VAL A 44 -17.06 -18.40 -7.07
CA VAL A 44 -16.03 -17.51 -7.60
C VAL A 44 -16.22 -17.33 -9.09
N SER A 45 -16.26 -16.09 -9.58
CA SER A 45 -16.41 -15.80 -11.02
C SER A 45 -15.32 -14.83 -11.48
N ASP A 46 -14.58 -15.19 -12.53
CA ASP A 46 -13.56 -14.34 -13.13
C ASP A 46 -13.79 -14.19 -14.64
N LYS A 47 -13.67 -12.96 -15.14
CA LYS A 47 -13.79 -12.65 -16.57
C LYS A 47 -12.62 -13.25 -17.38
N GLY A 48 -11.45 -13.32 -16.78
CA GLY A 48 -10.24 -13.88 -17.37
C GLY A 48 -10.01 -15.35 -16.99
N PRO A 49 -8.90 -15.93 -17.46
CA PRO A 49 -8.51 -17.27 -17.05
C PRO A 49 -8.02 -17.27 -15.60
N ILE A 50 -8.36 -18.31 -14.87
CA ILE A 50 -7.88 -18.57 -13.51
C ILE A 50 -6.65 -19.48 -13.60
N ALA A 51 -5.58 -19.13 -12.89
CA ALA A 51 -4.36 -19.93 -12.82
C ALA A 51 -4.66 -21.35 -12.32
N ASP A 52 -4.01 -22.37 -12.88
CA ASP A 52 -4.28 -23.78 -12.58
C ASP A 52 -4.10 -24.10 -11.09
N ALA A 53 -3.06 -23.57 -10.45
CA ALA A 53 -2.87 -23.71 -9.01
C ALA A 53 -4.03 -23.12 -8.16
N THR A 54 -4.67 -22.06 -8.65
CA THR A 54 -5.85 -21.45 -8.02
C THR A 54 -7.09 -22.33 -8.21
N LYS A 55 -7.27 -22.88 -9.41
CA LYS A 55 -8.35 -23.83 -9.69
C LYS A 55 -8.25 -25.07 -8.81
N GLU A 56 -7.07 -25.66 -8.71
CA GLU A 56 -6.79 -26.79 -7.83
C GLU A 56 -7.11 -26.47 -6.35
N ARG A 57 -6.70 -25.28 -5.90
CA ARG A 57 -6.97 -24.78 -4.54
C ARG A 57 -8.47 -24.66 -4.25
N LEU A 58 -9.25 -24.12 -5.20
CA LEU A 58 -10.71 -24.01 -5.10
C LEU A 58 -11.40 -25.38 -5.11
N GLN A 59 -10.99 -26.27 -6.05
CA GLN A 59 -11.51 -27.64 -6.16
C GLN A 59 -11.29 -28.46 -4.91
N THR A 60 -10.08 -28.40 -4.35
CA THR A 60 -9.72 -29.12 -3.11
C THR A 60 -10.61 -28.73 -1.93
N ARG A 61 -11.08 -27.48 -1.91
CA ARG A 61 -12.00 -26.97 -0.88
C ARG A 61 -13.47 -27.14 -1.22
N GLY A 62 -13.81 -27.62 -2.43
CA GLY A 62 -15.20 -27.74 -2.89
C GLY A 62 -15.86 -26.40 -3.19
N ILE A 63 -15.08 -25.34 -3.47
CA ILE A 63 -15.58 -24.03 -3.85
C ILE A 63 -15.85 -24.03 -5.36
N ALA A 64 -17.11 -23.79 -5.76
CA ALA A 64 -17.51 -23.70 -7.16
C ALA A 64 -16.96 -22.41 -7.80
N PHE A 65 -16.54 -22.49 -9.07
CA PHE A 65 -16.01 -21.34 -9.81
C PHE A 65 -16.29 -21.42 -11.31
N GLU A 66 -16.14 -20.29 -11.98
CA GLU A 66 -16.12 -20.15 -13.44
C GLU A 66 -15.04 -19.17 -13.89
N GLU A 67 -14.58 -19.33 -15.14
CA GLU A 67 -13.59 -18.47 -15.77
C GLU A 67 -13.96 -18.13 -17.22
N GLY A 68 -13.37 -17.06 -17.77
CA GLY A 68 -13.58 -16.65 -19.16
C GLY A 68 -14.89 -15.92 -19.41
N GLY A 69 -15.58 -15.48 -18.38
CA GLY A 69 -16.84 -14.75 -18.44
C GLY A 69 -17.68 -14.89 -17.18
N HIS A 70 -18.88 -14.33 -17.20
CA HIS A 70 -19.83 -14.37 -16.10
C HIS A 70 -21.14 -14.97 -16.55
N SER A 71 -21.52 -16.11 -15.99
CA SER A 71 -22.81 -16.75 -16.24
C SER A 71 -23.89 -16.17 -15.32
N ALA A 72 -25.17 -16.60 -15.54
CA ALA A 72 -26.28 -16.25 -14.64
C ALA A 72 -26.00 -16.65 -13.17
N ALA A 73 -25.19 -17.69 -12.95
CA ALA A 73 -24.79 -18.11 -11.60
C ALA A 73 -23.97 -17.05 -10.85
N ALA A 74 -23.23 -16.20 -11.55
CA ALA A 74 -22.50 -15.09 -10.96
C ALA A 74 -23.41 -13.94 -10.49
N SER A 75 -24.63 -13.83 -10.99
CA SER A 75 -25.62 -12.80 -10.57
C SER A 75 -26.51 -13.26 -9.41
N ASP A 76 -26.40 -14.54 -8.99
CA ASP A 76 -27.27 -15.17 -8.01
C ASP A 76 -26.69 -15.25 -6.61
N GLY A 77 -26.02 -14.22 -6.16
CA GLY A 77 -25.55 -14.05 -4.78
C GLY A 77 -26.50 -13.18 -3.96
N ALA A 78 -26.53 -13.38 -2.64
CA ALA A 78 -27.19 -12.46 -1.71
C ALA A 78 -26.45 -11.10 -1.72
N PHE A 79 -25.13 -11.15 -1.78
CA PHE A 79 -24.24 -10.01 -2.02
C PHE A 79 -23.01 -10.47 -2.80
N ALA A 80 -22.17 -9.54 -3.22
CA ALA A 80 -20.92 -9.84 -3.89
C ALA A 80 -19.71 -9.31 -3.11
N VAL A 81 -18.59 -10.07 -3.13
CA VAL A 81 -17.28 -9.61 -2.67
C VAL A 81 -16.41 -9.29 -3.87
N LEU A 82 -15.91 -8.07 -3.93
CA LEU A 82 -15.15 -7.57 -5.07
C LEU A 82 -13.64 -7.65 -4.82
N SER A 83 -12.94 -8.31 -5.73
CA SER A 83 -11.47 -8.24 -5.78
C SER A 83 -11.02 -6.84 -6.23
N PRO A 84 -10.00 -6.21 -5.62
CA PRO A 84 -9.60 -4.82 -5.91
C PRO A 84 -9.25 -4.53 -7.38
N GLY A 85 -8.84 -5.57 -8.14
CA GLY A 85 -8.55 -5.46 -9.56
C GLY A 85 -9.77 -5.26 -10.46
N VAL A 86 -10.98 -5.60 -9.97
CA VAL A 86 -12.22 -5.48 -10.74
C VAL A 86 -12.78 -4.06 -10.61
N PRO A 87 -13.04 -3.34 -11.72
CA PRO A 87 -13.63 -2.01 -11.67
C PRO A 87 -15.07 -2.02 -11.15
N THR A 88 -15.46 -0.97 -10.41
CA THR A 88 -16.86 -0.76 -10.00
C THR A 88 -17.80 -0.70 -11.21
N GLN A 89 -17.32 -0.19 -12.35
CA GLN A 89 -18.07 -0.06 -13.60
C GLN A 89 -18.21 -1.40 -14.37
N ALA A 90 -17.63 -2.50 -13.88
CA ALA A 90 -17.78 -3.82 -14.52
C ALA A 90 -19.27 -4.22 -14.58
N PRO A 91 -19.75 -4.76 -15.72
CA PRO A 91 -21.18 -5.04 -15.93
C PRO A 91 -21.82 -5.86 -14.81
N LEU A 92 -21.14 -6.91 -14.33
CA LEU A 92 -21.65 -7.75 -13.24
C LEU A 92 -21.76 -6.97 -11.92
N VAL A 93 -20.80 -6.08 -11.61
CA VAL A 93 -20.86 -5.23 -10.41
C VAL A 93 -22.05 -4.26 -10.51
N GLN A 94 -22.24 -3.64 -11.68
CA GLN A 94 -23.37 -2.75 -11.94
C GLN A 94 -24.70 -3.48 -11.87
N GLU A 95 -24.76 -4.75 -12.27
CA GLU A 95 -25.95 -5.60 -12.13
C GLU A 95 -26.33 -5.81 -10.65
N TYR A 96 -25.36 -6.10 -9.76
CA TYR A 96 -25.60 -6.19 -8.32
C TYR A 96 -26.15 -4.87 -7.76
N LEU A 97 -25.49 -3.75 -8.08
CA LEU A 97 -25.89 -2.42 -7.60
C LEU A 97 -27.28 -2.02 -8.10
N SER A 98 -27.62 -2.31 -9.38
CA SER A 98 -28.93 -2.00 -9.95
C SER A 98 -30.08 -2.82 -9.33
N ARG A 99 -29.76 -4.00 -8.79
CA ARG A 99 -30.69 -4.86 -8.04
C ARG A 99 -30.71 -4.55 -6.55
N HIS A 100 -30.08 -3.46 -6.12
CA HIS A 100 -29.92 -3.08 -4.69
C HIS A 100 -29.27 -4.17 -3.83
N LYS A 101 -28.44 -5.03 -4.44
CA LYS A 101 -27.61 -5.98 -3.71
C LYS A 101 -26.28 -5.32 -3.31
N GLU A 102 -25.81 -5.64 -2.12
CA GLU A 102 -24.54 -5.08 -1.62
C GLU A 102 -23.34 -5.66 -2.41
N VAL A 103 -22.38 -4.79 -2.64
CA VAL A 103 -21.05 -5.15 -3.14
C VAL A 103 -20.05 -4.66 -2.11
N VAL A 104 -19.26 -5.56 -1.56
CA VAL A 104 -18.30 -5.24 -0.49
C VAL A 104 -16.88 -5.56 -0.92
N SER A 105 -15.91 -4.83 -0.39
CA SER A 105 -14.50 -5.15 -0.59
C SER A 105 -14.04 -6.30 0.33
N GLU A 106 -12.91 -6.91 0.01
CA GLU A 106 -12.29 -7.93 0.86
C GLU A 106 -11.92 -7.39 2.25
N ILE A 107 -11.53 -6.12 2.34
CA ILE A 107 -11.21 -5.46 3.62
C ILE A 107 -12.48 -5.27 4.46
N GLU A 108 -13.58 -4.86 3.85
CA GLU A 108 -14.89 -4.79 4.52
C GLU A 108 -15.27 -6.15 5.07
N LEU A 109 -15.30 -7.18 4.19
CA LEU A 109 -15.60 -8.55 4.59
C LEU A 109 -14.72 -9.03 5.74
N GLY A 110 -13.40 -8.85 5.63
CA GLY A 110 -12.46 -9.28 6.66
C GLY A 110 -12.75 -8.63 8.02
N SER A 111 -13.15 -7.37 8.05
CA SER A 111 -13.48 -6.65 9.28
C SER A 111 -14.67 -7.27 10.04
N TRP A 112 -15.54 -8.01 9.37
CA TRP A 112 -16.68 -8.69 10.00
C TRP A 112 -16.25 -9.93 10.81
N PHE A 113 -15.04 -10.45 10.57
CA PHE A 113 -14.53 -11.68 11.19
C PHE A 113 -13.53 -11.43 12.33
N THR A 114 -13.30 -10.19 12.73
CA THR A 114 -12.40 -9.88 13.84
C THR A 114 -12.92 -8.76 14.74
N GLN A 115 -12.62 -8.87 16.04
CA GLN A 115 -12.79 -7.79 17.01
C GLN A 115 -11.43 -7.18 17.40
N SER A 116 -10.34 -7.74 16.91
CA SER A 116 -8.99 -7.26 17.19
C SER A 116 -8.76 -5.87 16.61
N PRO A 117 -7.99 -5.00 17.28
CA PRO A 117 -7.73 -3.65 16.79
C PRO A 117 -7.07 -3.66 15.41
N ILE A 118 -7.57 -2.78 14.53
CA ILE A 118 -7.05 -2.59 13.19
C ILE A 118 -6.35 -1.22 13.11
N ILE A 119 -5.11 -1.21 12.64
CA ILE A 119 -4.37 -0.03 12.21
C ILE A 119 -4.36 -0.06 10.69
N ALA A 120 -5.13 0.82 10.05
CA ALA A 120 -5.25 0.86 8.59
C ALA A 120 -4.52 2.07 8.00
N ILE A 121 -3.63 1.82 7.03
CA ILE A 121 -2.73 2.81 6.47
C ILE A 121 -2.98 2.94 4.98
N THR A 122 -3.30 4.17 4.53
CA THR A 122 -3.47 4.52 3.12
C THR A 122 -2.70 5.80 2.74
N GLY A 123 -2.69 6.12 1.47
CA GLY A 123 -2.02 7.27 0.86
C GLY A 123 -1.64 6.96 -0.58
N SER A 124 -1.19 7.93 -1.34
CA SER A 124 -0.59 7.68 -2.65
C SER A 124 0.76 6.99 -2.48
N ASN A 125 1.65 7.56 -1.69
CA ASN A 125 2.99 7.08 -1.40
C ASN A 125 3.20 6.79 0.09
N GLY A 126 4.23 5.99 0.43
CA GLY A 126 4.62 5.72 1.82
C GLY A 126 3.91 4.56 2.50
N LYS A 127 2.75 4.09 2.01
CA LYS A 127 1.93 3.03 2.64
C LYS A 127 2.76 1.84 3.13
N THR A 128 3.51 1.21 2.25
CA THR A 128 4.30 0.01 2.58
C THR A 128 5.41 0.31 3.58
N THR A 129 6.05 1.48 3.46
CA THR A 129 7.08 1.89 4.40
C THR A 129 6.47 2.04 5.80
N VAL A 130 5.36 2.77 5.92
CA VAL A 130 4.72 3.01 7.22
C VAL A 130 4.14 1.72 7.80
N SER A 131 3.43 0.90 7.01
CA SER A 131 2.87 -0.36 7.52
C SER A 131 3.95 -1.34 7.97
N SER A 132 5.06 -1.44 7.23
CA SER A 132 6.19 -2.28 7.62
C SER A 132 6.95 -1.71 8.82
N TRP A 133 7.05 -0.38 8.92
CA TRP A 133 7.69 0.27 10.06
C TRP A 133 6.87 0.14 11.34
N VAL A 134 5.53 0.29 11.25
CA VAL A 134 4.63 -0.01 12.36
C VAL A 134 4.78 -1.47 12.79
N ALA A 135 4.82 -2.41 11.84
CA ALA A 135 5.06 -3.84 12.13
C ALA A 135 6.40 -4.05 12.88
N HIS A 136 7.47 -3.38 12.46
CA HIS A 136 8.77 -3.43 13.13
C HIS A 136 8.72 -2.80 14.54
N VAL A 137 7.88 -1.78 14.79
CA VAL A 137 7.66 -1.28 16.16
C VAL A 137 6.99 -2.34 17.03
N PHE A 138 5.96 -3.03 16.51
CA PHE A 138 5.31 -4.12 17.23
C PHE A 138 6.25 -5.29 17.52
N GLU A 139 7.11 -5.65 16.57
CA GLU A 139 8.16 -6.66 16.75
C GLU A 139 9.15 -6.24 17.85
N THR A 140 9.64 -4.99 17.81
CA THR A 140 10.53 -4.41 18.84
C THR A 140 9.87 -4.43 20.22
N ALA A 141 8.56 -4.17 20.28
CA ALA A 141 7.76 -4.18 21.50
C ALA A 141 7.32 -5.60 21.94
N GLN A 142 7.62 -6.63 21.16
CA GLN A 142 7.17 -8.00 21.38
C GLN A 142 5.65 -8.11 21.59
N LEU A 143 4.89 -7.36 20.77
CA LEU A 143 3.44 -7.40 20.73
C LEU A 143 2.96 -8.22 19.54
N PRO A 144 1.89 -9.03 19.69
CA PRO A 144 1.34 -9.82 18.59
C PRO A 144 0.77 -8.90 17.51
N TYR A 145 1.14 -9.15 16.27
CA TYR A 145 0.58 -8.45 15.12
C TYR A 145 0.52 -9.35 13.89
N GLN A 146 -0.31 -8.95 12.93
CA GLN A 146 -0.34 -9.49 11.58
C GLN A 146 -0.33 -8.33 10.57
N LEU A 147 0.60 -8.38 9.62
CA LEU A 147 0.70 -7.42 8.51
C LEU A 147 0.02 -8.01 7.28
N ALA A 148 -0.98 -7.32 6.74
CA ALA A 148 -1.80 -7.83 5.65
C ALA A 148 -2.39 -6.72 4.74
N GLY A 149 -3.26 -7.10 3.81
CA GLY A 149 -3.99 -6.21 2.91
C GLY A 149 -3.35 -6.10 1.54
N ASN A 150 -3.02 -4.89 1.11
CA ASN A 150 -2.39 -4.62 -0.20
C ASN A 150 -0.93 -5.08 -0.27
N ILE A 151 -0.33 -5.41 0.85
CA ILE A 151 1.03 -5.96 0.98
C ILE A 151 0.97 -7.38 1.56
N GLY A 152 1.90 -8.24 1.16
CA GLY A 152 2.01 -9.59 1.69
C GLY A 152 0.78 -10.43 1.35
N LYS A 153 0.12 -10.98 2.36
CA LYS A 153 -1.09 -11.80 2.22
C LYS A 153 -2.35 -10.96 2.30
N ALA A 154 -3.43 -11.44 1.68
CA ALA A 154 -4.75 -10.83 1.83
C ALA A 154 -5.20 -10.89 3.30
N PHE A 155 -5.98 -9.90 3.73
CA PHE A 155 -6.49 -9.83 5.11
C PHE A 155 -7.36 -11.06 5.43
N SER A 156 -8.27 -11.41 4.53
CA SER A 156 -9.11 -12.60 4.64
C SER A 156 -8.33 -13.91 4.68
N GLU A 157 -7.23 -14.04 3.94
CA GLU A 157 -6.36 -15.24 4.01
C GLU A 157 -5.72 -15.39 5.39
N GLN A 158 -5.24 -14.30 5.98
CA GLN A 158 -4.65 -14.33 7.31
C GLN A 158 -5.71 -14.62 8.38
N LEU A 159 -6.90 -14.03 8.27
CA LEU A 159 -8.03 -14.31 9.17
C LEU A 159 -8.42 -15.80 9.16
N THR A 160 -8.51 -16.42 7.98
CA THR A 160 -8.80 -17.86 7.89
C THR A 160 -7.79 -18.71 8.67
N ARG A 161 -6.51 -18.32 8.65
CA ARG A 161 -5.46 -19.01 9.41
C ARG A 161 -5.59 -18.79 10.92
N GLU A 162 -5.85 -17.54 11.34
CA GLU A 162 -6.01 -17.23 12.77
C GLU A 162 -7.24 -17.91 13.37
N LEU A 163 -8.36 -17.94 12.65
CA LEU A 163 -9.58 -18.64 13.07
C LEU A 163 -9.36 -20.15 13.18
N GLY A 164 -8.61 -20.74 12.25
CA GLY A 164 -8.24 -22.16 12.29
C GLY A 164 -7.21 -22.54 13.36
N ALA A 165 -6.41 -21.58 13.83
CA ALA A 165 -5.39 -21.77 14.85
C ALA A 165 -5.88 -21.51 16.29
N SER A 166 -7.10 -21.01 16.47
CA SER A 166 -7.69 -20.68 17.77
C SER A 166 -8.02 -21.95 18.54
N THR A 167 -7.07 -22.42 19.36
CA THR A 167 -7.34 -23.40 20.42
C THR A 167 -7.81 -22.66 21.66
N GLU A 168 -8.94 -23.09 22.21
CA GLU A 168 -9.52 -22.56 23.46
C GLU A 168 -8.49 -22.58 24.60
N GLY A 169 -8.37 -21.47 25.32
CA GLY A 169 -7.79 -21.46 26.66
C GLY A 169 -6.44 -20.75 26.87
N SER A 170 -5.89 -19.99 25.94
CA SER A 170 -4.68 -19.19 26.22
C SER A 170 -4.98 -17.71 26.47
N THR A 171 -4.45 -17.15 27.56
CA THR A 171 -4.35 -15.69 27.78
C THR A 171 -3.37 -15.09 26.76
N ARG A 172 -3.77 -15.05 25.47
CA ARG A 172 -2.96 -14.39 24.43
C ARG A 172 -3.06 -12.88 24.62
N LYS A 173 -1.93 -12.18 24.51
CA LYS A 173 -1.93 -10.74 24.30
C LYS A 173 -2.80 -10.41 23.07
N GLU A 174 -3.51 -9.31 23.10
CA GLU A 174 -4.39 -8.89 22.03
C GLU A 174 -3.63 -8.77 20.70
N LEU A 175 -4.12 -9.47 19.66
CA LEU A 175 -3.57 -9.40 18.32
C LEU A 175 -3.97 -8.09 17.66
N HIS A 176 -3.02 -7.43 17.00
CA HIS A 176 -3.28 -6.21 16.21
C HIS A 176 -3.15 -6.51 14.72
N TRP A 177 -4.09 -5.99 13.94
CA TRP A 177 -4.00 -6.02 12.48
C TRP A 177 -3.39 -4.73 11.95
N ILE A 178 -2.30 -4.83 11.20
CA ILE A 178 -1.69 -3.72 10.48
C ILE A 178 -2.02 -3.91 9.01
N LEU A 179 -2.90 -3.07 8.48
CA LEU A 179 -3.41 -3.21 7.13
C LEU A 179 -2.89 -2.09 6.22
N GLU A 180 -2.14 -2.45 5.18
CA GLU A 180 -1.93 -1.56 4.06
C GLU A 180 -3.19 -1.58 3.21
N VAL A 181 -3.82 -0.41 2.96
CA VAL A 181 -5.08 -0.34 2.23
C VAL A 181 -4.95 0.58 1.01
N SER A 182 -5.29 0.06 -0.17
CA SER A 182 -5.37 0.84 -1.41
C SER A 182 -6.72 1.57 -1.53
N SER A 183 -6.79 2.58 -2.42
CA SER A 183 -8.06 3.24 -2.74
C SER A 183 -9.12 2.26 -3.26
N PHE A 184 -8.71 1.30 -4.10
CA PHE A 184 -9.62 0.29 -4.66
C PHE A 184 -10.28 -0.61 -3.62
N GLN A 185 -9.55 -0.90 -2.52
CA GLN A 185 -10.09 -1.67 -1.40
C GLN A 185 -11.08 -0.84 -0.56
N LEU A 186 -10.98 0.48 -0.62
CA LEU A 186 -11.88 1.40 0.08
C LEU A 186 -13.12 1.78 -0.74
N ASP A 187 -13.17 1.49 -2.05
CA ASP A 187 -14.32 1.83 -2.89
C ASP A 187 -15.63 1.19 -2.44
N HIS A 188 -15.56 0.03 -1.78
CA HIS A 188 -16.70 -0.75 -1.33
C HIS A 188 -16.61 -1.13 0.16
N VAL A 189 -16.33 -0.13 1.00
CA VAL A 189 -16.44 -0.24 2.46
C VAL A 189 -17.74 0.42 2.91
N HIS A 190 -18.43 -0.20 3.89
CA HIS A 190 -19.76 0.22 4.33
C HIS A 190 -19.88 0.31 5.85
N SER A 191 -18.99 -0.37 6.59
CA SER A 191 -18.96 -0.39 8.05
C SER A 191 -17.53 -0.47 8.60
N PHE A 192 -16.54 -0.54 7.72
CA PHE A 192 -15.14 -0.63 8.09
C PHE A 192 -14.72 0.56 8.96
N SER A 193 -14.35 0.28 10.20
CA SER A 193 -14.02 1.29 11.21
C SER A 193 -12.75 0.88 11.96
N PRO A 194 -11.55 1.18 11.42
CA PRO A 194 -10.31 0.83 12.08
C PRO A 194 -10.13 1.61 13.39
N LYS A 195 -9.48 1.00 14.40
CA LYS A 195 -9.12 1.66 15.66
C LYS A 195 -8.20 2.86 15.42
N VAL A 196 -7.26 2.70 14.48
CA VAL A 196 -6.35 3.76 14.04
C VAL A 196 -6.37 3.79 12.52
N SER A 197 -6.69 4.94 11.94
CA SER A 197 -6.54 5.21 10.50
C SER A 197 -5.38 6.18 10.26
N VAL A 198 -4.63 5.95 9.17
CA VAL A 198 -3.52 6.80 8.76
C VAL A 198 -3.67 7.16 7.29
N ILE A 199 -3.73 8.46 6.97
CA ILE A 199 -3.68 8.97 5.59
C ILE A 199 -2.42 9.80 5.41
N LEU A 200 -1.50 9.29 4.56
CA LEU A 200 -0.16 9.85 4.42
C LEU A 200 -0.10 11.05 3.47
N ASN A 201 -0.71 10.91 2.30
CA ASN A 201 -0.68 11.94 1.25
C ASN A 201 -1.63 11.59 0.11
N ILE A 202 -1.98 12.62 -0.69
CA ILE A 202 -2.78 12.48 -1.91
C ILE A 202 -2.04 13.15 -3.07
N SER A 203 -1.55 12.35 -3.98
CA SER A 203 -0.98 12.80 -5.26
C SER A 203 -1.51 11.92 -6.41
N ALA A 204 -1.46 12.40 -7.64
CA ALA A 204 -2.01 11.70 -8.79
C ALA A 204 -1.40 10.29 -8.93
N ASP A 205 -2.25 9.27 -8.90
CA ASP A 205 -1.93 7.88 -9.15
C ASP A 205 -3.22 7.14 -9.53
N HIS A 206 -3.14 6.19 -10.45
CA HIS A 206 -4.30 5.43 -10.93
C HIS A 206 -5.47 6.30 -11.45
N MET A 207 -5.15 7.43 -12.11
CA MET A 207 -6.13 8.41 -12.56
C MET A 207 -7.13 7.84 -13.57
N ASP A 208 -6.71 6.89 -14.38
CA ASP A 208 -7.55 6.12 -15.31
C ASP A 208 -8.75 5.45 -14.62
N ARG A 209 -8.60 5.05 -13.37
CA ARG A 209 -9.65 4.41 -12.56
C ARG A 209 -10.63 5.41 -11.93
N TYR A 210 -10.23 6.66 -11.78
CA TYR A 210 -11.00 7.73 -11.12
C TYR A 210 -11.36 8.88 -12.06
N ASN A 211 -11.69 8.56 -13.32
CA ASN A 211 -12.10 9.53 -14.34
C ASN A 211 -11.12 10.71 -14.50
N TYR A 212 -9.82 10.46 -14.26
CA TYR A 212 -8.77 11.49 -14.20
C TYR A 212 -9.03 12.61 -13.18
N SER A 213 -9.85 12.33 -12.15
CA SER A 213 -10.17 13.21 -11.03
C SER A 213 -9.39 12.84 -9.77
N ILE A 214 -8.47 13.70 -9.38
CA ILE A 214 -7.73 13.53 -8.11
C ILE A 214 -8.67 13.64 -6.89
N ASP A 215 -9.78 14.34 -7.02
CA ASP A 215 -10.76 14.50 -5.94
C ASP A 215 -11.57 13.20 -5.75
N GLU A 216 -11.94 12.49 -6.82
CA GLU A 216 -12.55 11.16 -6.71
C GLU A 216 -11.60 10.14 -6.08
N TYR A 217 -10.32 10.17 -6.47
CA TYR A 217 -9.28 9.36 -5.88
C TYR A 217 -9.08 9.66 -4.38
N ALA A 218 -9.09 10.95 -4.00
CA ALA A 218 -9.01 11.37 -2.61
C ALA A 218 -10.22 10.88 -1.80
N GLN A 219 -11.44 11.04 -2.35
CA GLN A 219 -12.68 10.56 -1.72
C GLN A 219 -12.66 9.05 -1.46
N ALA A 220 -12.13 8.25 -2.40
CA ALA A 220 -11.97 6.83 -2.18
C ALA A 220 -11.10 6.53 -0.93
N LYS A 221 -10.00 7.28 -0.73
CA LYS A 221 -9.15 7.12 0.47
C LYS A 221 -9.79 7.67 1.74
N PHE A 222 -10.57 8.74 1.65
CA PHE A 222 -11.24 9.34 2.81
C PHE A 222 -12.32 8.44 3.41
N ARG A 223 -12.84 7.47 2.66
CA ARG A 223 -13.72 6.43 3.20
C ARG A 223 -13.11 5.64 4.35
N LEU A 224 -11.79 5.64 4.48
CA LEU A 224 -11.08 5.03 5.61
C LEU A 224 -11.55 5.57 6.97
N THR A 225 -12.04 6.81 7.00
CA THR A 225 -12.48 7.51 8.22
C THR A 225 -13.99 7.63 8.35
N GLU A 226 -14.76 7.19 7.34
CA GLU A 226 -16.20 7.46 7.23
C GLU A 226 -17.03 6.90 8.40
N HIS A 227 -16.59 5.76 8.94
CA HIS A 227 -17.29 5.07 10.03
C HIS A 227 -16.55 5.14 11.37
N GLN A 228 -15.52 5.99 11.47
CA GLN A 228 -14.84 6.22 12.74
C GLN A 228 -15.64 7.16 13.62
N GLY A 229 -15.58 6.92 14.93
CA GLY A 229 -16.20 7.76 15.97
C GLY A 229 -15.17 8.17 17.03
N PRO A 230 -15.62 8.74 18.16
CA PRO A 230 -14.75 9.34 19.19
C PRO A 230 -13.74 8.39 19.84
N GLU A 231 -13.99 7.08 19.76
CA GLU A 231 -13.10 6.03 20.30
C GLU A 231 -11.97 5.66 19.35
N GLN A 232 -12.00 6.13 18.11
CA GLN A 232 -10.99 5.88 17.08
C GLN A 232 -10.09 7.09 16.90
N ILE A 233 -8.91 6.84 16.30
CA ILE A 233 -7.90 7.86 16.06
C ILE A 233 -7.66 7.97 14.56
N PHE A 234 -7.75 9.20 14.03
CA PHE A 234 -7.33 9.53 12.68
C PHE A 234 -5.99 10.28 12.69
N ILE A 235 -4.95 9.64 12.18
CA ILE A 235 -3.61 10.20 12.02
C ILE A 235 -3.49 10.75 10.59
N TYR A 236 -3.14 12.02 10.45
CA TYR A 236 -3.14 12.69 9.18
C TYR A 236 -1.96 13.62 8.94
N ASN A 237 -1.54 13.69 7.68
CA ASN A 237 -0.50 14.60 7.23
C ASN A 237 -1.04 16.02 7.12
N TYR A 238 -0.61 16.91 8.00
CA TYR A 238 -1.00 18.32 7.97
C TYR A 238 -0.32 19.08 6.82
N ASP A 239 0.83 18.61 6.33
CA ASP A 239 1.55 19.21 5.21
C ASP A 239 0.86 18.93 3.85
N ASP A 240 -0.04 17.93 3.78
CA ASP A 240 -0.87 17.66 2.61
C ASP A 240 -2.20 18.41 2.70
N GLN A 241 -2.41 19.34 1.77
CA GLN A 241 -3.58 20.23 1.80
C GLN A 241 -4.92 19.48 1.71
N ARG A 242 -5.01 18.40 0.90
CA ARG A 242 -6.25 17.64 0.74
C ARG A 242 -6.58 16.85 2.00
N VAL A 243 -5.56 16.22 2.58
CA VAL A 243 -5.71 15.43 3.82
C VAL A 243 -6.06 16.36 4.99
N ARG A 244 -5.41 17.52 5.10
CA ARG A 244 -5.73 18.56 6.08
C ARG A 244 -7.16 19.05 5.95
N ASN A 245 -7.61 19.39 4.75
CA ASN A 245 -8.98 19.84 4.50
C ASN A 245 -10.01 18.79 4.93
N HIS A 246 -9.73 17.50 4.68
CA HIS A 246 -10.58 16.41 5.12
C HIS A 246 -10.66 16.33 6.66
N ALA A 247 -9.53 16.42 7.35
CA ALA A 247 -9.49 16.45 8.82
C ALA A 247 -10.30 17.63 9.40
N GLU A 248 -10.17 18.82 8.79
CA GLU A 248 -10.96 20.00 9.20
C GLU A 248 -12.48 19.85 8.96
N MET A 249 -12.88 19.07 7.94
CA MET A 249 -14.29 18.72 7.74
C MET A 249 -14.77 17.74 8.83
N LEU A 250 -13.99 16.71 9.14
CA LEU A 250 -14.31 15.75 10.19
C LEU A 250 -14.44 16.41 11.55
N LYS A 251 -13.55 17.35 11.88
CA LYS A 251 -13.57 18.09 13.16
C LYS A 251 -14.90 18.76 13.46
N LYS A 252 -15.68 19.08 12.43
CA LYS A 252 -17.01 19.74 12.57
C LYS A 252 -18.13 18.73 12.80
N GLN A 253 -17.88 17.44 12.71
CA GLN A 253 -18.88 16.40 12.91
C GLN A 253 -19.06 16.09 14.40
N PRO A 254 -20.28 15.82 14.87
CA PRO A 254 -20.56 15.58 16.30
C PRO A 254 -19.92 14.30 16.84
N HIS A 255 -19.58 13.37 15.99
CA HIS A 255 -18.97 12.07 16.34
C HIS A 255 -17.62 11.87 15.67
N ALA A 256 -16.85 12.95 15.48
CA ALA A 256 -15.53 12.89 14.87
C ALA A 256 -14.58 11.97 15.66
N PRO A 257 -13.67 11.27 14.96
CA PRO A 257 -12.56 10.58 15.62
C PRO A 257 -11.62 11.59 16.30
N GLN A 258 -10.74 11.10 17.16
CA GLN A 258 -9.63 11.88 17.66
C GLN A 258 -8.67 12.20 16.49
N LEU A 259 -8.35 13.47 16.29
CA LEU A 259 -7.54 13.95 15.18
C LEU A 259 -6.10 14.18 15.65
N TRP A 260 -5.16 13.34 15.17
CA TRP A 260 -3.75 13.46 15.48
C TRP A 260 -2.98 13.83 14.20
N ALA A 261 -2.46 15.07 14.18
CA ALA A 261 -1.74 15.61 13.04
C ALA A 261 -0.25 15.29 13.08
N PHE A 262 0.37 15.11 11.92
CA PHE A 262 1.82 15.20 11.83
C PHE A 262 2.27 16.22 10.78
N SER A 263 3.36 16.92 11.08
CA SER A 263 3.97 17.91 10.19
C SER A 263 5.49 17.97 10.34
N THR A 264 6.16 18.21 9.23
CA THR A 264 7.60 18.50 9.21
C THR A 264 7.88 20.00 9.09
N ARG A 265 6.83 20.83 9.05
CA ARG A 265 6.91 22.28 8.79
C ARG A 265 6.30 23.12 9.89
N GLU A 266 5.25 22.65 10.52
CA GLU A 266 4.45 23.40 11.48
C GLU A 266 4.30 22.65 12.79
N LYS A 267 4.17 23.41 13.89
CA LYS A 267 3.89 22.87 15.23
C LYS A 267 2.44 22.42 15.29
N MET A 268 2.20 21.22 15.84
CA MET A 268 0.86 20.64 15.99
C MET A 268 0.33 20.82 17.41
N ASP A 269 -0.99 20.97 17.54
CA ASP A 269 -1.64 21.01 18.86
C ASP A 269 -1.80 19.60 19.44
N GLU A 270 -2.24 18.64 18.63
CA GLU A 270 -2.39 17.23 18.98
C GLU A 270 -1.69 16.38 17.90
N GLY A 271 -0.60 15.69 18.26
CA GLY A 271 0.13 14.84 17.33
C GLY A 271 1.64 14.92 17.41
N ALA A 272 2.32 14.94 16.26
CA ALA A 272 3.77 14.94 16.17
C ALA A 272 4.29 15.99 15.18
N TYR A 273 5.41 16.62 15.47
CA TYR A 273 6.05 17.58 14.57
C TYR A 273 7.57 17.62 14.74
N VAL A 274 8.22 18.31 13.82
CA VAL A 274 9.67 18.53 13.88
C VAL A 274 9.96 19.97 14.23
N GLN A 275 10.80 20.19 15.23
CA GLN A 275 11.32 21.50 15.60
C GLN A 275 12.78 21.39 16.06
N ASN A 276 13.66 22.21 15.52
CA ASN A 276 15.10 22.20 15.83
C ASN A 276 15.71 20.79 15.71
N ASP A 277 15.44 20.11 14.61
CA ASP A 277 15.87 18.74 14.35
C ASP A 277 15.42 17.69 15.40
N GLN A 278 14.40 18.01 16.20
CA GLN A 278 13.81 17.09 17.16
C GLN A 278 12.40 16.69 16.71
N ILE A 279 12.09 15.41 16.80
CA ILE A 279 10.73 14.88 16.71
C ILE A 279 10.08 15.06 18.07
N ILE A 280 8.94 15.75 18.10
CA ILE A 280 8.24 16.14 19.31
C ILE A 280 6.80 15.62 19.22
N PHE A 281 6.35 14.94 20.26
CA PHE A 281 4.94 14.68 20.52
C PHE A 281 4.32 15.84 21.30
N ARG A 282 3.08 16.20 20.94
CA ARG A 282 2.29 17.14 21.72
C ARG A 282 0.87 16.62 21.88
N PHE A 283 0.44 16.50 23.14
CA PHE A 283 -0.91 16.07 23.52
C PHE A 283 -1.34 16.81 24.76
N ASN A 284 -2.58 17.32 24.79
CA ASN A 284 -3.13 18.02 25.94
C ASN A 284 -2.23 19.18 26.41
N ASN A 285 -1.66 19.94 25.49
CA ASN A 285 -0.68 21.03 25.72
C ASN A 285 0.64 20.59 26.39
N HIS A 286 0.92 19.30 26.49
CA HIS A 286 2.19 18.76 26.95
C HIS A 286 3.06 18.35 25.78
N GLU A 287 4.32 18.79 25.76
CA GLU A 287 5.32 18.45 24.75
C GLU A 287 6.32 17.45 25.33
N GLU A 288 6.60 16.43 24.54
CA GLU A 288 7.59 15.41 24.85
C GLU A 288 8.51 15.19 23.64
N THR A 289 9.80 15.39 23.82
CA THR A 289 10.79 15.08 22.77
C THR A 289 10.96 13.57 22.63
N LEU A 290 10.68 13.06 21.46
CA LEU A 290 10.86 11.64 21.17
C LEU A 290 12.33 11.33 20.83
N MET A 291 12.90 11.97 19.80
CA MET A 291 14.28 11.74 19.36
C MET A 291 14.74 12.81 18.36
N PRO A 292 16.06 12.93 18.12
CA PRO A 292 16.57 13.70 17.00
C PRO A 292 16.15 13.10 15.66
N SER A 293 15.70 13.94 14.72
CA SER A 293 15.23 13.49 13.41
C SER A 293 16.32 12.86 12.54
N TYR A 294 17.57 13.26 12.72
CA TYR A 294 18.73 12.70 12.01
C TYR A 294 19.13 11.28 12.49
N GLU A 295 18.59 10.79 13.60
CA GLU A 295 18.79 9.43 14.10
C GLU A 295 17.80 8.42 13.48
N LEU A 296 16.86 8.86 12.63
CA LEU A 296 15.99 7.93 11.91
C LEU A 296 16.81 6.97 11.04
N GLY A 297 16.51 5.70 11.08
CA GLY A 297 17.16 4.69 10.23
C GLY A 297 16.94 4.91 8.74
N LEU A 298 15.79 5.51 8.36
CA LEU A 298 15.51 5.96 7.00
C LEU A 298 15.61 7.48 6.90
N GLN A 299 16.51 7.95 6.04
CA GLN A 299 16.75 9.37 5.79
C GLN A 299 15.87 9.92 4.65
N GLY A 300 15.77 11.25 4.59
CA GLY A 300 15.03 12.00 3.58
C GLY A 300 13.68 12.51 4.08
N GLN A 301 13.22 13.62 3.48
CA GLN A 301 12.05 14.37 3.93
C GLN A 301 10.78 13.51 3.98
N HIS A 302 10.54 12.69 2.95
CA HIS A 302 9.39 11.79 2.91
C HIS A 302 9.47 10.67 3.97
N ASN A 303 10.67 10.19 4.31
CA ASN A 303 10.86 9.20 5.37
C ASN A 303 10.72 9.82 6.75
N LEU A 304 11.03 11.10 6.91
CA LEU A 304 10.73 11.85 8.12
C LEU A 304 9.20 11.92 8.36
N GLN A 305 8.42 12.22 7.33
CA GLN A 305 6.94 12.16 7.39
C GLN A 305 6.44 10.74 7.71
N ASN A 306 6.99 9.72 7.04
CA ASN A 306 6.67 8.32 7.32
C ASN A 306 7.00 7.93 8.77
N GLY A 307 8.13 8.40 9.30
CA GLY A 307 8.56 8.19 10.69
C GLY A 307 7.60 8.83 11.70
N LEU A 308 7.15 10.06 11.44
CA LEU A 308 6.14 10.75 12.28
C LEU A 308 4.81 9.98 12.29
N ALA A 309 4.33 9.55 11.12
CA ALA A 309 3.11 8.75 11.00
C ALA A 309 3.23 7.40 11.75
N THR A 310 4.37 6.73 11.61
CA THR A 310 4.70 5.48 12.33
C THR A 310 4.72 5.70 13.85
N ALA A 311 5.39 6.75 14.31
CA ALA A 311 5.50 7.09 15.72
C ALA A 311 4.12 7.34 16.35
N LEU A 312 3.24 8.08 15.65
CA LEU A 312 1.87 8.33 16.11
C LEU A 312 1.04 7.05 16.11
N ALA A 313 1.13 6.21 15.09
CA ALA A 313 0.41 4.93 15.04
C ALA A 313 0.82 4.01 16.20
N ALA A 314 2.11 3.97 16.53
CA ALA A 314 2.63 3.23 17.67
C ALA A 314 2.16 3.83 19.02
N ARG A 315 2.19 5.16 19.13
CA ARG A 315 1.67 5.88 20.33
C ARG A 315 0.19 5.63 20.55
N ALA A 316 -0.61 5.57 19.47
CA ALA A 316 -2.04 5.24 19.50
C ALA A 316 -2.32 3.82 20.04
N CYS A 317 -1.32 2.94 19.96
CA CYS A 317 -1.35 1.59 20.54
C CYS A 317 -0.63 1.52 21.89
N GLU A 318 -0.41 2.66 22.56
CA GLU A 318 0.19 2.76 23.90
C GLU A 318 1.60 2.15 24.01
N ILE A 319 2.32 2.04 22.89
CA ILE A 319 3.70 1.55 22.89
C ILE A 319 4.62 2.63 23.50
N LYS A 320 5.54 2.20 24.39
CA LYS A 320 6.45 3.10 25.10
C LYS A 320 7.40 3.81 24.14
N ASN A 321 7.69 5.07 24.43
CA ASN A 321 8.54 5.93 23.59
C ASN A 321 9.95 5.37 23.36
N GLU A 322 10.53 4.64 24.32
CA GLU A 322 11.83 4.00 24.18
C GLU A 322 11.82 2.95 23.06
N LEU A 323 10.77 2.14 22.99
CA LEU A 323 10.61 1.10 21.96
C LEU A 323 10.29 1.72 20.58
N ILE A 324 9.50 2.79 20.56
CA ILE A 324 9.23 3.56 19.34
C ILE A 324 10.56 4.11 18.81
N ARG A 325 11.35 4.79 19.64
CA ARG A 325 12.67 5.34 19.27
C ARG A 325 13.62 4.26 18.76
N GLU A 326 13.72 3.15 19.49
CA GLU A 326 14.55 2.02 19.11
C GLU A 326 14.21 1.50 17.70
N SER A 327 12.92 1.30 17.43
CA SER A 327 12.44 0.87 16.11
C SER A 327 12.71 1.92 15.04
N LEU A 328 12.43 3.20 15.31
CA LEU A 328 12.65 4.29 14.36
C LEU A 328 14.11 4.43 13.95
N THR A 329 15.04 4.15 14.86
CA THR A 329 16.49 4.17 14.60
C THR A 329 16.96 2.93 13.83
N LYS A 330 16.41 1.74 14.15
CA LYS A 330 16.91 0.47 13.61
C LYS A 330 16.29 0.04 12.29
N PHE A 331 15.16 0.60 11.92
CA PHE A 331 14.46 0.21 10.70
C PHE A 331 15.22 0.66 9.45
N THR A 332 15.66 -0.30 8.65
CA THR A 332 16.50 -0.07 7.45
C THR A 332 15.72 -0.03 6.14
N GLY A 333 14.39 -0.10 6.22
CA GLY A 333 13.51 -0.02 5.04
C GLY A 333 12.90 -1.35 4.63
N VAL A 334 12.26 -1.31 3.48
CA VAL A 334 11.53 -2.43 2.89
C VAL A 334 12.26 -2.87 1.63
N GLU A 335 12.34 -4.17 1.39
CA GLU A 335 12.90 -4.73 0.17
C GLU A 335 12.26 -4.07 -1.08
N HIS A 336 13.06 -3.79 -2.09
CA HIS A 336 12.67 -3.12 -3.33
C HIS A 336 12.25 -1.64 -3.19
N ARG A 337 12.57 -0.98 -2.06
CA ARG A 337 12.34 0.45 -1.87
C ARG A 337 13.61 1.14 -1.40
N LEU A 338 14.30 1.82 -2.32
CA LEU A 338 15.62 2.45 -2.11
C LEU A 338 16.61 1.50 -1.41
N GLU A 339 16.48 0.20 -1.68
CA GLU A 339 17.27 -0.87 -1.07
C GLU A 339 18.69 -0.86 -1.63
N LEU A 340 19.70 -0.65 -0.79
CA LEU A 340 21.09 -0.81 -1.20
C LEU A 340 21.39 -2.29 -1.43
N VAL A 341 21.63 -2.67 -2.68
CA VAL A 341 21.95 -4.06 -3.08
C VAL A 341 23.42 -4.35 -2.88
N ARG A 342 24.29 -3.48 -3.39
CA ARG A 342 25.75 -3.67 -3.36
C ARG A 342 26.48 -2.35 -3.61
N THR A 343 27.68 -2.23 -3.08
CA THR A 343 28.65 -1.24 -3.53
C THR A 343 29.78 -1.97 -4.28
N LEU A 344 29.99 -1.65 -5.57
CA LEU A 344 31.02 -2.23 -6.42
C LEU A 344 31.86 -1.10 -6.98
N ASP A 345 33.19 -1.14 -6.82
CA ASP A 345 34.15 -0.12 -7.26
C ASP A 345 33.83 1.32 -6.82
N GLY A 346 33.12 1.44 -5.68
CA GLY A 346 32.66 2.70 -5.14
C GLY A 346 31.36 3.23 -5.75
N VAL A 347 30.71 2.47 -6.64
CA VAL A 347 29.35 2.73 -7.18
C VAL A 347 28.33 2.00 -6.32
N LYS A 348 27.30 2.69 -5.87
CA LYS A 348 26.18 2.10 -5.10
C LYS A 348 25.08 1.68 -6.06
N TYR A 349 24.63 0.42 -5.98
CA TYR A 349 23.49 -0.12 -6.74
C TYR A 349 22.27 -0.15 -5.82
N ILE A 350 21.23 0.60 -6.18
CA ILE A 350 20.02 0.78 -5.36
C ILE A 350 18.80 0.25 -6.11
N ASN A 351 18.05 -0.63 -5.45
CA ASN A 351 16.83 -1.22 -5.94
C ASN A 351 15.60 -0.47 -5.40
N ASP A 352 14.90 0.21 -6.28
CA ASP A 352 13.64 0.88 -6.01
C ASP A 352 12.53 0.39 -6.96
N SER A 353 12.54 -0.91 -7.23
CA SER A 353 11.58 -1.54 -8.15
C SER A 353 10.12 -1.29 -7.81
N LYS A 354 9.81 -0.94 -6.57
CA LYS A 354 8.47 -0.60 -6.10
C LYS A 354 7.99 0.79 -6.55
N ALA A 355 8.85 1.65 -7.07
CA ALA A 355 8.48 2.94 -7.67
C ALA A 355 7.77 2.72 -9.02
N THR A 356 6.48 2.47 -9.00
CA THR A 356 5.64 2.16 -10.17
C THR A 356 4.88 3.36 -10.74
N ASN A 357 5.19 4.57 -10.29
CA ASN A 357 4.67 5.84 -10.80
C ASN A 357 5.74 6.94 -10.76
N VAL A 358 5.53 8.01 -11.53
CA VAL A 358 6.45 9.15 -11.68
C VAL A 358 6.75 9.82 -10.34
N ASN A 359 5.74 10.02 -9.51
CA ASN A 359 5.88 10.68 -8.22
C ASN A 359 6.80 9.88 -7.26
N ALA A 360 6.73 8.54 -7.27
CA ALA A 360 7.64 7.70 -6.48
C ALA A 360 9.09 7.86 -6.94
N VAL A 361 9.33 7.93 -8.26
CA VAL A 361 10.66 8.20 -8.82
C VAL A 361 11.16 9.59 -8.43
N TRP A 362 10.28 10.60 -8.46
CA TRP A 362 10.63 11.94 -8.01
C TRP A 362 11.19 11.95 -6.57
N PHE A 363 10.52 11.25 -5.65
CA PHE A 363 11.00 11.10 -4.27
C PHE A 363 12.30 10.32 -4.17
N ALA A 364 12.50 9.28 -5.00
CA ALA A 364 13.76 8.54 -5.04
C ALA A 364 14.91 9.45 -5.47
N LEU A 365 14.71 10.22 -6.54
CA LEU A 365 15.68 11.21 -7.03
C LEU A 365 15.96 12.31 -6.00
N ASP A 366 14.93 12.80 -5.28
CA ASP A 366 15.11 13.81 -4.24
C ASP A 366 15.94 13.30 -3.06
N SER A 367 15.78 12.02 -2.70
CA SER A 367 16.48 11.39 -1.58
C SER A 367 17.96 11.18 -1.82
N ILE A 368 18.40 11.03 -3.07
CA ILE A 368 19.77 10.76 -3.46
C ILE A 368 20.44 12.07 -3.89
N LYS A 369 21.53 12.41 -3.23
CA LYS A 369 22.23 13.70 -3.46
C LYS A 369 23.46 13.59 -4.38
N THR A 370 23.79 12.37 -4.81
CA THR A 370 24.93 12.11 -5.70
C THR A 370 24.48 11.96 -7.16
N PRO A 371 25.33 12.27 -8.15
CA PRO A 371 25.03 11.96 -9.54
C PRO A 371 24.71 10.47 -9.75
N MET A 372 23.86 10.18 -10.75
CA MET A 372 23.40 8.81 -10.95
C MET A 372 23.10 8.42 -12.37
N THR A 373 23.10 7.11 -12.60
CA THR A 373 22.49 6.43 -13.74
C THR A 373 21.17 5.85 -13.32
N LEU A 374 20.09 6.21 -14.02
CA LEU A 374 18.72 5.78 -13.74
C LEU A 374 18.27 4.70 -14.72
N ILE A 375 17.76 3.57 -14.24
CA ILE A 375 17.05 2.57 -15.03
C ILE A 375 15.55 2.83 -14.88
N LEU A 376 14.89 3.14 -16.00
CA LEU A 376 13.50 3.63 -16.08
C LEU A 376 12.71 2.79 -17.08
N GLY A 377 11.42 2.49 -16.80
CA GLY A 377 10.54 1.86 -17.76
C GLY A 377 9.84 0.58 -17.28
N GLY A 378 9.01 0.05 -18.16
CA GLY A 378 8.06 -1.03 -17.91
C GLY A 378 6.76 -0.75 -18.65
N ARG A 379 5.61 -1.25 -18.14
CA ARG A 379 4.29 -0.95 -18.68
C ARG A 379 3.79 0.39 -18.17
N ASP A 380 3.67 1.35 -19.08
CA ASP A 380 3.23 2.71 -18.83
C ASP A 380 1.70 2.79 -18.58
N LYS A 381 1.27 3.67 -17.70
CA LYS A 381 -0.14 3.93 -17.36
C LYS A 381 -0.59 5.36 -17.70
N GLY A 382 0.06 5.99 -18.69
CA GLY A 382 -0.19 7.38 -19.03
C GLY A 382 0.67 8.37 -18.24
N ASN A 383 1.91 7.98 -17.93
CA ASN A 383 2.85 8.81 -17.17
C ASN A 383 3.18 10.12 -17.88
N ASP A 384 3.27 11.19 -17.10
CA ASP A 384 3.89 12.46 -17.51
C ASP A 384 5.30 12.54 -16.92
N TYR A 385 6.30 12.26 -17.76
CA TYR A 385 7.71 12.30 -17.34
C TYR A 385 8.26 13.73 -17.19
N SER A 386 7.52 14.74 -17.65
CA SER A 386 7.94 16.14 -17.50
C SER A 386 8.05 16.57 -16.03
N GLU A 387 7.31 15.91 -15.13
CA GLU A 387 7.38 16.15 -13.68
C GLU A 387 8.77 15.81 -13.09
N LEU A 388 9.57 14.98 -13.76
CA LEU A 388 10.93 14.61 -13.32
C LEU A 388 12.02 15.54 -13.85
N ARG A 389 11.68 16.48 -14.75
CA ARG A 389 12.65 17.27 -15.53
C ARG A 389 13.75 17.89 -14.68
N ASP A 390 13.37 18.64 -13.66
CA ASP A 390 14.33 19.38 -12.81
C ASP A 390 15.30 18.44 -12.09
N GLN A 391 14.79 17.35 -11.52
CA GLN A 391 15.58 16.34 -10.82
C GLN A 391 16.51 15.57 -11.76
N LEU A 392 16.03 15.28 -13.00
CA LEU A 392 16.83 14.61 -14.01
C LEU A 392 17.99 15.49 -14.46
N MET A 393 17.74 16.76 -14.76
CA MET A 393 18.79 17.72 -15.17
C MET A 393 19.83 17.96 -14.10
N GLU A 394 19.44 17.94 -12.82
CA GLU A 394 20.34 18.18 -11.70
C GLU A 394 21.26 16.99 -11.38
N LYS A 395 20.74 15.76 -11.48
CA LYS A 395 21.38 14.59 -10.85
C LYS A 395 21.58 13.39 -11.77
N VAL A 396 20.86 13.30 -12.90
CA VAL A 396 20.88 12.10 -13.76
C VAL A 396 21.67 12.38 -15.03
N HIS A 397 22.86 11.81 -15.16
CA HIS A 397 23.67 11.94 -16.37
C HIS A 397 23.33 10.88 -17.43
N THR A 398 22.72 9.75 -17.04
CA THR A 398 22.33 8.69 -17.95
C THR A 398 20.99 8.08 -17.55
N VAL A 399 20.06 8.00 -18.49
CA VAL A 399 18.85 7.18 -18.38
C VAL A 399 18.99 5.94 -19.23
N ILE A 400 18.63 4.78 -18.69
CA ILE A 400 18.54 3.51 -19.42
C ILE A 400 17.07 3.10 -19.47
N ALA A 401 16.46 3.20 -20.64
CA ALA A 401 15.07 2.85 -20.86
C ALA A 401 14.89 1.34 -21.13
N ILE A 402 13.91 0.72 -20.44
CA ILE A 402 13.57 -0.70 -20.62
C ILE A 402 12.05 -0.90 -20.77
N GLY A 403 11.65 -2.05 -21.29
CA GLY A 403 10.26 -2.48 -21.39
C GLY A 403 9.42 -1.79 -22.46
N GLU A 404 8.10 -1.91 -22.36
CA GLU A 404 7.15 -1.39 -23.36
C GLU A 404 7.21 0.13 -23.52
N SER A 405 7.57 0.86 -22.47
CA SER A 405 7.58 2.34 -22.47
C SER A 405 8.86 2.97 -23.02
N LYS A 406 9.83 2.19 -23.48
CA LYS A 406 11.16 2.69 -23.87
C LYS A 406 11.11 3.81 -24.91
N ASP A 407 10.27 3.69 -25.95
CA ASP A 407 10.16 4.68 -27.03
C ASP A 407 9.56 6.00 -26.51
N ARG A 408 8.54 5.90 -25.65
CA ARG A 408 7.92 7.05 -25.01
C ARG A 408 8.86 7.78 -24.04
N ILE A 409 9.69 7.01 -23.31
CA ILE A 409 10.72 7.59 -22.42
C ILE A 409 11.77 8.30 -23.25
N GLN A 410 12.17 7.75 -24.41
CA GLN A 410 13.10 8.40 -25.33
C GLN A 410 12.52 9.74 -25.81
N GLU A 411 11.32 9.75 -26.36
CA GLU A 411 10.63 10.96 -26.82
C GLU A 411 10.51 12.04 -25.73
N ALA A 412 10.23 11.63 -24.49
CA ALA A 412 10.01 12.57 -23.38
C ALA A 412 11.31 13.11 -22.78
N LEU A 413 12.44 12.39 -22.86
CA LEU A 413 13.65 12.68 -22.08
C LEU A 413 14.90 12.92 -22.93
N GLU A 414 14.89 12.71 -24.26
CA GLU A 414 16.09 12.86 -25.10
C GLU A 414 16.72 14.26 -25.04
N ASP A 415 15.92 15.30 -24.86
CA ASP A 415 16.37 16.69 -24.73
C ASP A 415 16.69 17.10 -23.27
N ILE A 416 16.54 16.18 -22.30
CA ILE A 416 16.65 16.48 -20.88
C ILE A 416 17.91 15.91 -20.27
N VAL A 417 18.27 14.68 -20.66
CA VAL A 417 19.40 13.95 -20.06
C VAL A 417 20.59 13.89 -21.04
N PRO A 418 21.83 13.99 -20.53
CA PRO A 418 23.05 13.94 -21.38
C PRO A 418 23.15 12.64 -22.19
N HIS A 419 22.76 11.51 -21.60
CA HIS A 419 22.82 10.20 -22.24
C HIS A 419 21.52 9.43 -22.03
N LEU A 420 20.89 9.00 -23.12
CA LEU A 420 19.73 8.13 -23.09
C LEU A 420 20.07 6.85 -23.86
N LEU A 421 20.00 5.72 -23.18
CA LEU A 421 20.31 4.41 -23.71
C LEU A 421 19.08 3.51 -23.60
N VAL A 422 19.01 2.48 -24.46
CA VAL A 422 17.93 1.49 -24.45
C VAL A 422 18.50 0.12 -24.17
N ALA A 423 17.81 -0.67 -23.36
CA ALA A 423 18.14 -2.06 -23.09
C ALA A 423 16.94 -2.97 -23.31
N ASP A 424 17.20 -4.18 -23.80
CA ASP A 424 16.14 -5.16 -24.08
C ASP A 424 15.74 -5.98 -22.84
N ASP A 425 16.65 -6.10 -21.86
CA ASP A 425 16.41 -6.82 -20.62
C ASP A 425 17.15 -6.18 -19.42
N MET A 426 16.83 -6.63 -18.21
CA MET A 426 17.44 -6.13 -16.98
C MET A 426 18.95 -6.37 -16.90
N ARG A 427 19.43 -7.49 -17.44
CA ARG A 427 20.87 -7.82 -17.44
C ARG A 427 21.65 -6.84 -18.31
N SER A 428 21.14 -6.54 -19.48
CA SER A 428 21.71 -5.55 -20.41
C SER A 428 21.67 -4.15 -19.81
N ALA A 429 20.56 -3.77 -19.16
CA ALA A 429 20.41 -2.49 -18.47
C ALA A 429 21.45 -2.32 -17.36
N VAL A 430 21.63 -3.31 -16.50
CA VAL A 430 22.61 -3.29 -15.40
C VAL A 430 24.05 -3.22 -15.92
N ARG A 431 24.37 -3.92 -17.00
CA ARG A 431 25.70 -3.85 -17.65
C ARG A 431 25.96 -2.49 -18.29
N LEU A 432 24.96 -1.90 -18.94
CA LEU A 432 25.07 -0.54 -19.48
C LEU A 432 25.28 0.47 -18.33
N ALA A 433 24.52 0.34 -17.24
CA ALA A 433 24.65 1.19 -16.07
C ALA A 433 26.04 1.08 -15.44
N GLN A 434 26.63 -0.11 -15.33
CA GLN A 434 27.98 -0.31 -14.84
C GLN A 434 29.02 0.44 -15.67
N LYS A 435 28.86 0.47 -17.00
CA LYS A 435 29.79 1.17 -17.92
C LYS A 435 29.68 2.70 -17.82
N GLN A 436 28.53 3.22 -17.46
CA GLN A 436 28.25 4.66 -17.39
C GLN A 436 28.56 5.27 -16.02
N ALA A 437 28.34 4.50 -14.95
CA ALA A 437 28.50 4.97 -13.59
C ALA A 437 29.97 5.09 -13.19
N LYS A 438 30.30 6.14 -12.44
CA LYS A 438 31.65 6.43 -11.92
C LYS A 438 31.69 6.24 -10.41
N ARG A 439 32.91 6.06 -9.88
CA ARG A 439 33.14 5.95 -8.45
C ARG A 439 32.50 7.14 -7.67
N GLY A 440 31.72 6.83 -6.66
CA GLY A 440 30.98 7.82 -5.84
C GLY A 440 29.54 8.04 -6.32
N GLU A 441 29.17 7.50 -7.48
CA GLU A 441 27.83 7.64 -8.05
C GLU A 441 26.89 6.49 -7.67
N VAL A 442 25.64 6.61 -8.09
CA VAL A 442 24.57 5.64 -7.86
C VAL A 442 24.06 5.09 -9.18
N VAL A 443 23.82 3.78 -9.25
CA VAL A 443 22.95 3.13 -10.22
C VAL A 443 21.63 2.86 -9.53
N LEU A 444 20.56 3.50 -9.99
CA LEU A 444 19.23 3.43 -9.40
C LEU A 444 18.25 2.71 -10.36
N LEU A 445 17.68 1.59 -9.92
CA LEU A 445 16.46 1.05 -10.54
C LEU A 445 15.25 1.73 -9.91
N SER A 446 14.61 2.68 -10.60
CA SER A 446 13.36 3.33 -10.16
C SER A 446 12.45 3.55 -11.38
N PRO A 447 11.60 2.56 -11.70
CA PRO A 447 11.07 2.37 -13.05
C PRO A 447 9.96 3.32 -13.49
N ALA A 448 9.26 4.01 -12.61
CA ALA A 448 8.04 4.78 -12.86
C ALA A 448 6.85 3.97 -13.42
N CYS A 449 7.06 2.75 -13.85
CA CYS A 449 6.12 1.90 -14.58
C CYS A 449 5.82 0.61 -13.82
N SER A 450 4.66 0.01 -14.08
CA SER A 450 4.40 -1.35 -13.63
C SER A 450 5.32 -2.34 -14.34
N SER A 451 5.45 -3.57 -13.80
CA SER A 451 6.44 -4.55 -14.25
C SER A 451 5.87 -5.64 -15.16
N PHE A 452 4.56 -5.64 -15.42
CA PHE A 452 3.83 -6.75 -16.03
C PHE A 452 4.07 -6.95 -17.55
N ASP A 453 4.93 -6.15 -18.15
CA ASP A 453 5.41 -6.33 -19.52
C ASP A 453 6.59 -7.32 -19.61
N MET A 454 7.45 -7.35 -18.58
CA MET A 454 8.68 -8.16 -18.58
C MET A 454 8.80 -9.08 -17.35
N PHE A 455 7.99 -8.89 -16.31
CA PHE A 455 8.09 -9.60 -15.04
C PHE A 455 6.72 -9.88 -14.45
N ASP A 456 6.61 -10.92 -13.61
CA ASP A 456 5.36 -11.31 -12.95
C ASP A 456 4.89 -10.30 -11.89
N SER A 457 5.81 -9.55 -11.30
CA SER A 457 5.53 -8.53 -10.29
C SER A 457 6.72 -7.58 -10.11
N TYR A 458 6.53 -6.47 -9.38
CA TYR A 458 7.64 -5.57 -9.06
C TYR A 458 8.69 -6.24 -8.16
N GLU A 459 8.28 -7.19 -7.31
CA GLU A 459 9.19 -8.00 -6.50
C GLU A 459 10.07 -8.88 -7.39
N HIS A 460 9.48 -9.52 -8.40
CA HIS A 460 10.24 -10.31 -9.39
C HIS A 460 11.24 -9.40 -10.12
N ARG A 461 10.82 -8.24 -10.63
CA ARG A 461 11.71 -7.27 -11.26
C ARG A 461 12.87 -6.86 -10.35
N GLY A 462 12.57 -6.58 -9.09
CA GLY A 462 13.58 -6.19 -8.09
C GLY A 462 14.55 -7.33 -7.76
N ARG A 463 14.10 -8.58 -7.66
CA ARG A 463 14.98 -9.75 -7.47
C ARG A 463 15.90 -9.95 -8.67
N VAL A 464 15.38 -9.89 -9.89
CA VAL A 464 16.20 -10.00 -11.10
C VAL A 464 17.26 -8.89 -11.18
N PHE A 465 16.91 -7.66 -10.80
CA PHE A 465 17.90 -6.58 -10.68
C PHE A 465 19.00 -6.93 -9.66
N LYS A 466 18.63 -7.39 -8.47
CA LYS A 466 19.59 -7.79 -7.42
C LYS A 466 20.53 -8.89 -7.91
N GLU A 467 19.99 -9.91 -8.55
CA GLU A 467 20.77 -11.01 -9.13
C GLU A 467 21.75 -10.49 -10.20
N CYS A 468 21.29 -9.63 -11.12
CA CYS A 468 22.15 -9.03 -12.13
C CYS A 468 23.30 -8.23 -11.52
N VAL A 469 23.02 -7.44 -10.48
CA VAL A 469 24.03 -6.65 -9.76
C VAL A 469 25.02 -7.53 -8.99
N GLN A 470 24.55 -8.61 -8.38
CA GLN A 470 25.43 -9.54 -7.66
C GLN A 470 26.43 -10.25 -8.57
N HIS A 471 26.05 -10.48 -9.84
CA HIS A 471 26.90 -11.12 -10.84
C HIS A 471 27.81 -10.16 -11.62
N LEU A 472 27.83 -8.85 -11.28
CA LEU A 472 28.81 -7.92 -11.83
C LEU A 472 30.22 -8.23 -11.29
N SER A 473 31.20 -8.14 -12.15
CA SER A 473 32.63 -8.33 -11.85
C SER A 473 33.35 -7.00 -11.88
#